data_d9e60f720d478190ea2fdfd6bd29d28d
#
_entry.id   d9e60f720d478190ea2fdfd6bd29d28d
#
_cell.length_a   1.000
_cell.length_b   1.000
_cell.length_c   1.000
_cell.angle_alpha   90.00
_cell.angle_beta   90.00
_cell.angle_gamma   90.00
#
_symmetry.space_group_name_H-M   'P 1'
#
loop_
_entity.id
_entity.type
_entity.pdbx_description
1 polymer ?
#
loop_
_entity_poly.entity_id
_entity_poly.type
_entity_poly.pdbx_seq_one_letter_code
_entity_poly.pdbx_strand_id
1 'polypeptide(L)'
;GTTAAVAERLGRRWITTDIGKPATLVMRKRFIDQEVKPFLYQAIGDYQKEAFQNNKQYKRIGDLSQIIMQLYGAIPFTQEQLNDRNWGYIKNGRTLVLVDSPNKVTGAATIRRAYEAKKNLLGGGWNKVVVLAWNFAFDISAAIQQYKEDVEVLVIPPDLLDKLSKK
;
A
#
# COMPACT_ATOMS: atom_id res chain seq x y z
N GLY A 1 14.67 3.78 -22.04
CA GLY A 1 13.59 3.20 -22.83
C GLY A 1 13.91 2.81 -24.25
N THR A 2 14.95 3.38 -24.89
CA THR A 2 15.24 3.08 -26.32
C THR A 2 15.69 1.64 -26.51
N THR A 3 16.53 1.11 -25.63
CA THR A 3 17.05 -0.28 -25.73
C THR A 3 15.94 -1.30 -25.70
N ALA A 4 14.99 -1.22 -24.77
CA ALA A 4 13.88 -2.14 -24.67
C ALA A 4 12.92 -2.02 -25.87
N ALA A 5 12.67 -0.81 -26.36
CA ALA A 5 11.83 -0.59 -27.56
C ALA A 5 12.46 -1.19 -28.83
N VAL A 6 13.79 -1.10 -28.97
CA VAL A 6 14.50 -1.72 -30.08
C VAL A 6 14.52 -3.24 -29.94
N ALA A 7 14.73 -3.77 -28.74
CA ALA A 7 14.70 -5.20 -28.49
C ALA A 7 13.33 -5.81 -28.81
N GLU A 8 12.24 -5.16 -28.41
CA GLU A 8 10.87 -5.58 -28.75
C GLU A 8 10.64 -5.60 -30.26
N ARG A 9 11.03 -4.54 -30.95
CA ARG A 9 10.91 -4.46 -32.42
C ARG A 9 11.70 -5.57 -33.15
N LEU A 10 12.81 -6.01 -32.55
CA LEU A 10 13.63 -7.11 -33.06
C LEU A 10 13.14 -8.49 -32.60
N GLY A 11 12.00 -8.58 -31.93
CA GLY A 11 11.44 -9.83 -31.40
C GLY A 11 12.26 -10.46 -30.28
N ARG A 12 13.09 -9.69 -29.59
CA ARG A 12 13.96 -10.17 -28.50
C ARG A 12 13.26 -10.02 -27.16
N ARG A 13 13.56 -10.93 -26.24
CA ARG A 13 13.21 -10.76 -24.81
C ARG A 13 14.07 -9.66 -24.21
N TRP A 14 13.49 -8.88 -23.29
CA TRP A 14 14.20 -7.78 -22.64
C TRP A 14 13.83 -7.65 -21.19
N ILE A 15 14.78 -7.19 -20.40
CA ILE A 15 14.61 -6.69 -19.03
C ILE A 15 15.30 -5.34 -19.02
N THR A 16 14.62 -4.33 -18.53
CA THR A 16 15.18 -2.99 -18.42
C THR A 16 14.84 -2.38 -17.06
N THR A 17 15.74 -1.57 -16.54
CA THR A 17 15.56 -0.86 -15.28
C THR A 17 15.91 0.61 -15.49
N ASP A 18 15.26 1.47 -14.72
CA ASP A 18 15.55 2.90 -14.68
C ASP A 18 15.29 3.41 -13.25
N ILE A 19 16.14 4.29 -12.75
CA ILE A 19 15.98 4.89 -11.42
C ILE A 19 14.96 6.03 -11.42
N GLY A 20 14.73 6.62 -12.58
CA GLY A 20 13.86 7.78 -12.74
C GLY A 20 12.39 7.39 -12.97
N LYS A 21 11.50 7.70 -12.03
CA LYS A 21 10.05 7.49 -12.22
C LYS A 21 9.50 8.17 -13.48
N PRO A 22 9.86 9.43 -13.81
CA PRO A 22 9.41 10.05 -15.07
C PRO A 22 9.84 9.25 -16.30
N ALA A 23 11.09 8.77 -16.34
CA ALA A 23 11.61 7.98 -17.45
C ALA A 23 10.85 6.65 -17.60
N THR A 24 10.55 5.96 -16.50
CA THR A 24 9.78 4.71 -16.52
C THR A 24 8.33 4.92 -16.96
N LEU A 25 7.70 6.04 -16.58
CA LEU A 25 6.34 6.38 -17.02
C LEU A 25 6.28 6.66 -18.52
N VAL A 26 7.25 7.43 -19.05
CA VAL A 26 7.36 7.70 -20.48
C VAL A 26 7.60 6.40 -21.27
N MET A 27 8.47 5.54 -20.75
CA MET A 27 8.74 4.22 -21.35
C MET A 27 7.49 3.35 -21.38
N ARG A 28 6.77 3.25 -20.27
CA ARG A 28 5.51 2.51 -20.18
C ARG A 28 4.48 3.03 -21.17
N LYS A 29 4.28 4.37 -21.24
CA LYS A 29 3.37 4.98 -22.21
C LYS A 29 3.77 4.61 -23.64
N ARG A 30 5.04 4.73 -23.99
CA ARG A 30 5.56 4.37 -25.32
C ARG A 30 5.29 2.92 -25.67
N PHE A 31 5.41 1.99 -24.74
CA PHE A 31 5.12 0.58 -24.99
C PHE A 31 3.63 0.30 -25.20
N ILE A 32 2.78 1.01 -24.48
CA ILE A 32 1.32 0.94 -24.68
C ILE A 32 0.97 1.49 -26.05
N ASP A 33 1.50 2.65 -26.44
CA ASP A 33 1.26 3.30 -27.74
C ASP A 33 1.80 2.47 -28.92
N GLN A 34 2.81 1.63 -28.70
CA GLN A 34 3.40 0.73 -29.70
C GLN A 34 2.77 -0.67 -29.69
N GLU A 35 1.74 -0.89 -28.87
CA GLU A 35 1.03 -2.19 -28.75
C GLU A 35 1.98 -3.39 -28.58
N VAL A 36 3.05 -3.21 -27.77
CA VAL A 36 4.01 -4.28 -27.50
C VAL A 36 3.35 -5.46 -26.79
N LYS A 37 3.99 -6.64 -26.83
CA LYS A 37 3.53 -7.81 -26.09
C LYS A 37 3.35 -7.48 -24.60
N PRO A 38 2.44 -8.16 -23.89
CA PRO A 38 2.26 -7.97 -22.46
C PRO A 38 3.59 -8.05 -21.69
N PHE A 39 3.85 -7.10 -20.82
CA PHE A 39 5.07 -7.02 -20.02
C PHE A 39 4.77 -6.74 -18.57
N LEU A 40 5.65 -7.16 -17.67
CA LEU A 40 5.56 -6.89 -16.24
C LEU A 40 6.27 -5.56 -15.94
N TYR A 41 5.55 -4.66 -15.27
CA TYR A 41 6.11 -3.44 -14.71
C TYR A 41 6.18 -3.57 -13.19
N GLN A 42 7.38 -3.43 -12.63
CA GLN A 42 7.61 -3.47 -11.18
C GLN A 42 8.39 -2.24 -10.75
N ALA A 43 8.00 -1.66 -9.64
CA ALA A 43 8.81 -0.68 -8.92
C ALA A 43 9.61 -1.42 -7.84
N ILE A 44 10.95 -1.30 -7.92
CA ILE A 44 11.86 -1.85 -6.91
C ILE A 44 12.34 -0.68 -6.06
N GLY A 45 12.11 -0.76 -4.75
CA GLY A 45 12.55 0.28 -3.82
C GLY A 45 11.45 1.15 -3.26
N ASP A 46 11.86 1.97 -2.34
CA ASP A 46 10.99 2.68 -1.42
C ASP A 46 10.73 4.12 -1.91
N TYR A 47 10.17 4.25 -3.12
CA TYR A 47 9.78 5.56 -3.62
C TYR A 47 8.83 6.29 -2.65
N GLN A 48 7.99 5.53 -1.97
CA GLN A 48 7.08 6.06 -0.96
C GLN A 48 7.85 6.56 0.27
N LYS A 49 8.95 5.90 0.63
CA LYS A 49 9.84 6.34 1.70
C LYS A 49 10.55 7.64 1.35
N GLU A 50 11.05 7.77 0.13
CA GLU A 50 11.67 9.03 -0.33
C GLU A 50 10.66 10.16 -0.42
N ALA A 51 9.47 9.91 -0.98
CA ALA A 51 8.38 10.88 -1.02
C ALA A 51 7.95 11.30 0.40
N PHE A 52 7.90 10.34 1.33
CA PHE A 52 7.58 10.59 2.73
C PHE A 52 8.71 11.37 3.46
N GLN A 53 9.97 11.00 3.26
CA GLN A 53 11.14 11.68 3.87
C GLN A 53 11.32 13.11 3.35
N ASN A 54 11.03 13.34 2.08
CA ASN A 54 11.11 14.67 1.46
C ASN A 54 9.92 15.57 1.83
N ASN A 55 8.83 14.99 2.32
CA ASN A 55 7.64 15.72 2.69
C ASN A 55 7.71 16.14 4.17
N LYS A 56 8.20 17.35 4.43
CA LYS A 56 8.35 17.93 5.78
C LYS A 56 7.03 18.06 6.56
N GLN A 57 5.87 17.90 5.91
CA GLN A 57 4.56 17.99 6.53
C GLN A 57 4.22 16.79 7.42
N TYR A 58 4.77 15.60 7.13
CA TYR A 58 4.47 14.39 7.89
C TYR A 58 5.68 13.97 8.72
N LYS A 59 5.86 14.61 9.86
CA LYS A 59 7.01 14.36 10.76
C LYS A 59 7.00 12.96 11.39
N ARG A 60 5.85 12.26 11.38
CA ARG A 60 5.69 10.94 12.02
C ARG A 60 4.81 10.03 11.16
N ILE A 61 5.18 8.74 11.08
CA ILE A 61 4.39 7.70 10.38
C ILE A 61 2.97 7.60 10.95
N GLY A 62 2.81 7.78 12.26
CA GLY A 62 1.50 7.77 12.92
C GLY A 62 0.56 8.88 12.44
N ASP A 63 1.09 10.05 12.09
CA ASP A 63 0.28 11.16 11.58
C ASP A 63 -0.22 10.84 10.16
N LEU A 64 0.62 10.21 9.33
CA LEU A 64 0.21 9.74 8.00
C LEU A 64 -0.89 8.68 8.11
N SER A 65 -0.75 7.71 9.03
CA SER A 65 -1.76 6.67 9.24
C SER A 65 -3.12 7.26 9.62
N GLN A 66 -3.15 8.29 10.44
CA GLN A 66 -4.39 8.98 10.82
C GLN A 66 -5.05 9.67 9.62
N ILE A 67 -4.27 10.34 8.76
CA ILE A 67 -4.78 10.99 7.55
C ILE A 67 -5.38 9.95 6.61
N ILE A 68 -4.70 8.81 6.42
CA ILE A 68 -5.20 7.73 5.56
C ILE A 68 -6.49 7.14 6.12
N MET A 69 -6.57 6.92 7.43
CA MET A 69 -7.80 6.47 8.08
C MET A 69 -8.95 7.44 7.84
N GLN A 70 -8.72 8.74 8.00
CA GLN A 70 -9.74 9.77 7.77
C GLN A 70 -10.19 9.80 6.30
N LEU A 71 -9.26 9.68 5.35
CA LEU A 71 -9.60 9.60 3.92
C LEU A 71 -10.39 8.33 3.58
N TYR A 72 -10.14 7.25 4.28
CA TYR A 72 -10.90 6.00 4.15
C TYR A 72 -12.26 6.06 4.84
N GLY A 73 -12.50 7.07 5.69
CA GLY A 73 -13.73 7.22 6.47
C GLY A 73 -13.70 6.49 7.81
N ALA A 74 -12.52 6.10 8.28
CA ALA A 74 -12.31 5.50 9.59
C ALA A 74 -11.95 6.56 10.64
N ILE A 75 -12.32 6.31 11.89
CA ILE A 75 -12.03 7.14 13.05
C ILE A 75 -10.81 6.57 13.76
N PRO A 76 -9.68 7.29 13.86
CA PRO A 76 -8.52 6.83 14.61
C PRO A 76 -8.86 6.64 16.10
N PHE A 77 -8.28 5.64 16.75
CA PHE A 77 -8.34 5.53 18.21
C PHE A 77 -7.52 6.65 18.86
N THR A 78 -7.99 7.13 20.00
CA THR A 78 -7.25 8.11 20.82
C THR A 78 -6.07 7.43 21.50
N GLN A 79 -5.06 8.22 21.91
CA GLN A 79 -3.89 7.68 22.63
C GLN A 79 -4.25 7.05 23.98
N GLU A 80 -5.34 7.50 24.60
CA GLU A 80 -5.87 6.92 25.84
C GLU A 80 -6.47 5.55 25.62
N GLN A 81 -7.05 5.31 24.44
CA GLN A 81 -7.64 4.01 24.06
C GLN A 81 -6.58 3.03 23.58
N LEU A 82 -5.63 3.49 22.77
CA LEU A 82 -4.60 2.65 22.19
C LEU A 82 -3.34 3.46 21.87
N ASN A 83 -2.18 3.00 22.37
CA ASN A 83 -0.90 3.66 22.09
C ASN A 83 -0.46 3.55 20.60
N ASP A 84 -0.96 2.56 19.86
CA ASP A 84 -0.64 2.35 18.45
C ASP A 84 -1.55 3.19 17.56
N ARG A 85 -0.99 4.23 16.95
CA ARG A 85 -1.69 5.18 16.09
C ARG A 85 -2.10 4.64 14.72
N ASN A 86 -1.77 3.40 14.43
CA ASN A 86 -2.07 2.76 13.15
C ASN A 86 -3.45 2.10 13.12
N TRP A 87 -4.18 2.14 14.21
CA TRP A 87 -5.50 1.54 14.34
C TRP A 87 -6.60 2.57 14.42
N GLY A 88 -7.71 2.24 13.79
CA GLY A 88 -8.95 2.98 13.86
C GLY A 88 -10.16 2.07 13.64
N TYR A 89 -11.33 2.66 13.51
CA TYR A 89 -12.55 1.90 13.33
C TYR A 89 -13.59 2.65 12.49
N ILE A 90 -14.48 1.89 11.88
CA ILE A 90 -15.71 2.39 11.28
C ILE A 90 -16.86 2.01 12.21
N LYS A 91 -17.59 3.03 12.71
CA LYS A 91 -18.65 2.83 13.70
C LYS A 91 -19.79 1.98 13.14
N ASN A 92 -20.21 2.25 11.92
CA ASN A 92 -21.21 1.44 11.25
C ASN A 92 -20.59 0.14 10.79
N GLY A 93 -21.07 -1.01 11.31
CA GLY A 93 -20.56 -2.33 10.97
C GLY A 93 -19.45 -2.87 11.87
N ARG A 94 -19.02 -2.15 12.92
CA ARG A 94 -17.97 -2.56 13.86
C ARG A 94 -16.73 -3.12 13.15
N THR A 95 -16.22 -2.34 12.22
CA THR A 95 -15.06 -2.71 11.41
C THR A 95 -13.80 -2.04 11.96
N LEU A 96 -12.77 -2.84 12.29
CA LEU A 96 -11.44 -2.33 12.59
C LEU A 96 -10.73 -1.92 11.31
N VAL A 97 -9.87 -0.91 11.39
CA VAL A 97 -9.01 -0.48 10.30
C VAL A 97 -7.57 -0.42 10.80
N LEU A 98 -6.69 -1.13 10.12
CA LEU A 98 -5.24 -1.08 10.32
C LEU A 98 -4.60 -0.41 9.12
N VAL A 99 -3.85 0.65 9.33
CA VAL A 99 -2.97 1.23 8.29
C VAL A 99 -1.56 0.70 8.53
N ASP A 100 -1.05 -0.11 7.61
CA ASP A 100 0.33 -0.62 7.73
C ASP A 100 1.34 0.46 7.33
N SER A 101 2.55 0.34 7.83
CA SER A 101 3.59 1.33 7.63
C SER A 101 4.08 1.34 6.18
N PRO A 102 4.31 2.51 5.56
CA PRO A 102 4.92 2.59 4.24
C PRO A 102 6.35 2.04 4.21
N ASN A 103 6.99 1.91 5.38
CA ASN A 103 8.34 1.38 5.54
C ASN A 103 8.38 -0.13 5.76
N LYS A 104 7.25 -0.81 5.69
CA LYS A 104 7.14 -2.26 5.87
C LYS A 104 6.50 -2.91 4.65
N VAL A 105 6.82 -4.18 4.48
CA VAL A 105 6.12 -5.05 3.52
C VAL A 105 5.04 -5.80 4.30
N THR A 106 3.80 -5.61 3.89
CA THR A 106 2.65 -6.29 4.47
C THR A 106 2.65 -7.75 4.06
N GLY A 107 2.76 -8.64 5.02
CA GLY A 107 2.84 -10.08 4.81
C GLY A 107 1.89 -10.86 5.72
N ALA A 108 2.06 -12.19 5.74
CA ALA A 108 1.22 -13.10 6.51
C ALA A 108 1.16 -12.75 8.01
N ALA A 109 2.26 -12.25 8.59
CA ALA A 109 2.30 -11.81 9.99
C ALA A 109 1.36 -10.63 10.27
N THR A 110 1.28 -9.65 9.35
CA THR A 110 0.35 -8.51 9.47
C THR A 110 -1.09 -8.99 9.40
N ILE A 111 -1.41 -9.91 8.48
CA ILE A 111 -2.77 -10.45 8.32
C ILE A 111 -3.19 -11.22 9.58
N ARG A 112 -2.31 -12.07 10.14
CA ARG A 112 -2.55 -12.78 11.39
C ARG A 112 -2.78 -11.80 12.54
N ARG A 113 -1.95 -10.79 12.69
CA ARG A 113 -2.11 -9.73 13.71
C ARG A 113 -3.47 -9.03 13.58
N ALA A 114 -3.88 -8.71 12.37
CA ALA A 114 -5.19 -8.10 12.10
C ALA A 114 -6.34 -9.03 12.54
N TYR A 115 -6.25 -10.31 12.22
CA TYR A 115 -7.22 -11.31 12.64
C TYR A 115 -7.29 -11.48 14.16
N GLU A 116 -6.15 -11.52 14.84
CA GLU A 116 -6.09 -11.59 16.31
C GLU A 116 -6.66 -10.32 16.95
N ALA A 117 -6.38 -9.14 16.36
CA ALA A 117 -6.94 -7.88 16.83
C ALA A 117 -8.48 -7.85 16.74
N LYS A 118 -9.08 -8.44 15.71
CA LYS A 118 -10.54 -8.58 15.62
C LYS A 118 -11.14 -9.23 16.88
N LYS A 119 -10.45 -10.21 17.43
CA LYS A 119 -10.92 -10.97 18.59
C LYS A 119 -10.66 -10.26 19.92
N ASN A 120 -9.52 -9.58 20.03
CA ASN A 120 -8.99 -9.17 21.33
C ASN A 120 -8.90 -7.65 21.53
N LEU A 121 -8.82 -6.87 20.44
CA LEU A 121 -8.55 -5.44 20.56
C LEU A 121 -9.74 -4.71 21.21
N LEU A 122 -9.46 -3.99 22.29
CA LEU A 122 -10.44 -3.22 23.06
C LEU A 122 -11.69 -4.05 23.45
N GLY A 123 -11.47 -5.28 23.91
CA GLY A 123 -12.51 -6.20 24.34
C GLY A 123 -13.14 -7.02 23.20
N GLY A 124 -12.67 -6.87 21.97
CA GLY A 124 -13.14 -7.67 20.84
C GLY A 124 -14.55 -7.29 20.34
N GLY A 125 -15.20 -8.24 19.71
CA GLY A 125 -16.56 -8.06 19.17
C GLY A 125 -16.60 -7.28 17.85
N TRP A 126 -15.48 -7.20 17.13
CA TRP A 126 -15.40 -6.61 15.80
C TRP A 126 -15.87 -7.59 14.74
N ASN A 127 -16.64 -7.12 13.76
CA ASN A 127 -17.16 -7.98 12.69
C ASN A 127 -16.11 -8.27 11.62
N LYS A 128 -15.29 -7.29 11.29
CA LYS A 128 -14.30 -7.34 10.20
C LYS A 128 -13.10 -6.47 10.51
N VAL A 129 -11.97 -6.80 9.89
CA VAL A 129 -10.78 -5.92 9.88
C VAL A 129 -10.42 -5.57 8.44
N VAL A 130 -10.16 -4.31 8.19
CA VAL A 130 -9.60 -3.82 6.92
C VAL A 130 -8.16 -3.43 7.14
N VAL A 131 -7.26 -4.00 6.36
CA VAL A 131 -5.84 -3.66 6.33
C VAL A 131 -5.56 -2.79 5.13
N LEU A 132 -5.20 -1.53 5.37
CA LEU A 132 -4.77 -0.59 4.34
C LEU A 132 -3.24 -0.67 4.23
N ALA A 133 -2.71 -1.08 3.09
CA ALA A 133 -1.31 -1.38 2.93
C ALA A 133 -0.69 -0.78 1.67
N TRP A 134 0.61 -0.50 1.73
CA TRP A 134 1.39 0.13 0.66
C TRP A 134 2.09 -0.89 -0.23
N ASN A 135 2.75 -1.85 0.40
CA ASN A 135 3.56 -2.86 -0.26
C ASN A 135 3.23 -4.24 0.29
N PHE A 136 3.30 -5.24 -0.56
CA PHE A 136 2.88 -6.60 -0.24
C PHE A 136 4.03 -7.59 -0.40
N ALA A 137 4.09 -8.55 0.51
CA ALA A 137 4.96 -9.70 0.38
C ALA A 137 4.50 -10.58 -0.80
N PHE A 138 5.43 -11.25 -1.43
CA PHE A 138 5.18 -12.12 -2.58
C PHE A 138 4.16 -13.23 -2.27
N ASP A 139 4.18 -13.76 -1.07
CA ASP A 139 3.38 -14.91 -0.62
C ASP A 139 2.11 -14.54 0.15
N ILE A 140 1.72 -13.26 0.17
CA ILE A 140 0.59 -12.77 0.97
C ILE A 140 -0.75 -13.40 0.57
N SER A 141 -0.89 -13.82 -0.69
CA SER A 141 -2.14 -14.36 -1.24
C SER A 141 -2.69 -15.53 -0.43
N ALA A 142 -1.83 -16.43 0.04
CA ALA A 142 -2.23 -17.57 0.87
C ALA A 142 -2.83 -17.12 2.22
N ALA A 143 -2.21 -16.12 2.86
CA ALA A 143 -2.70 -15.57 4.12
C ALA A 143 -4.03 -14.83 3.94
N ILE A 144 -4.17 -14.05 2.87
CA ILE A 144 -5.45 -13.37 2.55
C ILE A 144 -6.55 -14.41 2.35
N GLN A 145 -6.28 -15.48 1.61
CA GLN A 145 -7.26 -16.52 1.35
C GLN A 145 -7.68 -17.27 2.64
N GLN A 146 -6.73 -17.49 3.56
CA GLN A 146 -6.99 -18.14 4.84
C GLN A 146 -7.94 -17.34 5.72
N TYR A 147 -7.85 -16.02 5.71
CA TYR A 147 -8.62 -15.12 6.59
C TYR A 147 -9.63 -14.25 5.86
N LYS A 148 -10.02 -14.59 4.63
CA LYS A 148 -10.86 -13.78 3.74
C LYS A 148 -12.23 -13.37 4.31
N GLU A 149 -12.78 -14.16 5.21
CA GLU A 149 -14.07 -13.88 5.87
C GLU A 149 -13.94 -12.76 6.92
N ASP A 150 -12.76 -12.64 7.53
CA ASP A 150 -12.50 -11.77 8.68
C ASP A 150 -11.65 -10.55 8.33
N VAL A 151 -10.72 -10.69 7.38
CA VAL A 151 -9.73 -9.68 7.03
C VAL A 151 -9.81 -9.33 5.55
N GLU A 152 -10.05 -8.08 5.27
CA GLU A 152 -9.97 -7.49 3.94
C GLU A 152 -8.67 -6.70 3.79
N VAL A 153 -8.00 -6.83 2.65
CA VAL A 153 -6.75 -6.12 2.37
C VAL A 153 -6.94 -5.21 1.18
N LEU A 154 -6.69 -3.91 1.38
CA LEU A 154 -6.81 -2.89 0.36
C LEU A 154 -5.47 -2.19 0.13
N VAL A 155 -5.21 -1.87 -1.14
CA VAL A 155 -4.00 -1.17 -1.56
C VAL A 155 -4.17 0.33 -1.37
N ILE A 156 -3.23 0.96 -0.68
CA ILE A 156 -3.15 2.43 -0.65
C ILE A 156 -2.49 2.88 -1.96
N PRO A 157 -3.18 3.72 -2.77
CA PRO A 157 -2.63 4.16 -4.05
C PRO A 157 -1.29 4.89 -3.87
N PRO A 158 -0.26 4.55 -4.64
CA PRO A 158 1.06 5.20 -4.53
C PRO A 158 1.03 6.72 -4.75
N ASP A 159 0.11 7.21 -5.57
CA ASP A 159 -0.06 8.63 -5.88
C ASP A 159 -0.81 9.41 -4.79
N LEU A 160 -1.28 8.74 -3.75
CA LEU A 160 -1.98 9.39 -2.65
C LEU A 160 -1.09 10.40 -1.93
N LEU A 161 0.19 10.06 -1.70
CA LEU A 161 1.16 10.97 -1.08
C LEU A 161 1.43 12.19 -1.96
N ASP A 162 1.51 12.02 -3.28
CA ASP A 162 1.68 13.11 -4.22
C ASP A 162 0.48 14.06 -4.22
N LYS A 163 -0.73 13.53 -4.05
CA LYS A 163 -1.97 14.33 -3.96
C LYS A 163 -2.06 15.10 -2.64
N LEU A 164 -1.62 14.49 -1.54
CA LEU A 164 -1.60 15.12 -0.22
C LEU A 164 -0.54 16.22 -0.12
N SER A 165 0.57 16.11 -0.85
CA SER A 165 1.66 17.11 -0.82
C SER A 165 1.35 18.40 -1.58
N LYS A 166 0.33 18.41 -2.44
CA LYS A 166 -0.04 19.55 -3.30
C LYS A 166 -1.09 20.48 -2.66
N LYS A 167 -1.51 20.22 -1.45
CA LYS A 167 -2.34 21.10 -0.61
C LYS A 167 -1.49 21.72 0.49
#